data_d2ada92b76f57e1891cedf6073c2e8b9
#
_entry.id   d2ada92b76f57e1891cedf6073c2e8b9
#
_cell.length_a   1.000
_cell.length_b   1.000
_cell.length_c   1.000
_cell.angle_alpha   90.00
_cell.angle_beta   90.00
_cell.angle_gamma   90.00
#
_symmetry.space_group_name_H-M   'P 1'
#
loop_
_entity.id
_entity.type
_entity.pdbx_description
1 polymer ?
#
loop_
_entity_poly.entity_id
_entity_poly.type
_entity_poly.pdbx_seq_one_letter_code
_entity_poly.pdbx_strand_id
1 'polypeptide(L)'
;ESCEGLVGSEMCIRDSSPGMPEMLKPTSAIMGAGLGKEVALITDGRFSGGTHGFVVGHITPEAQQGGLLALLQDGDKITIDAVNNTIDAHLSHGEIAKRRAAWTTPPPNATKGILYKYYKCVSSASEGCVTDE
;
A
#
# COMPACT_ATOMS: atom_id res chain seq x y z
N GLU A 1 11.58 -3.56 -17.26
CA GLU A 1 10.68 -2.46 -17.66
C GLU A 1 10.54 -1.50 -16.49
N SER A 2 10.73 -0.21 -16.69
CA SER A 2 10.49 0.82 -15.68
C SER A 2 9.19 1.54 -16.00
N CYS A 3 8.43 1.90 -14.97
CA CYS A 3 7.21 2.67 -15.07
C CYS A 3 7.33 3.92 -14.20
N GLU A 4 7.08 5.08 -14.80
CA GLU A 4 6.90 6.33 -14.06
C GLU A 4 5.45 6.75 -14.15
N GLY A 5 4.87 7.13 -13.01
CA GLY A 5 3.46 7.53 -12.94
C GLY A 5 3.18 8.54 -11.85
N LEU A 6 2.05 9.20 -11.98
CA LEU A 6 1.47 10.02 -10.93
C LEU A 6 0.58 9.17 -10.03
N VAL A 7 0.65 9.41 -8.74
CA VAL A 7 -0.30 8.80 -7.80
C VAL A 7 -1.70 9.33 -8.10
N GLY A 8 -2.60 8.43 -8.36
CA GLY A 8 -4.01 8.70 -8.50
C GLY A 8 -4.79 7.72 -7.66
N SER A 9 -5.57 8.25 -6.78
CA SER A 9 -6.71 7.68 -6.09
C SER A 9 -6.54 7.12 -4.67
N GLU A 10 -7.60 7.40 -3.98
CA GLU A 10 -7.95 7.06 -2.60
C GLU A 10 -8.04 5.56 -2.27
N MET A 11 -7.94 4.65 -3.26
CA MET A 11 -8.23 3.23 -3.04
C MET A 11 -7.14 2.49 -2.26
N CYS A 12 -5.87 2.91 -2.39
CA CYS A 12 -4.77 2.25 -1.67
C CYS A 12 -4.68 2.65 -0.19
N ILE A 13 -5.11 3.87 0.14
CA ILE A 13 -4.95 4.43 1.50
C ILE A 13 -6.12 4.04 2.42
N ARG A 14 -7.32 3.83 1.87
CA ARG A 14 -8.52 3.55 2.68
C ARG A 14 -8.66 2.12 3.18
N ASP A 15 -8.06 1.17 2.51
CA ASP A 15 -8.13 -0.25 2.90
C ASP A 15 -6.88 -0.73 3.63
N SER A 16 -5.97 0.17 3.99
CA SER A 16 -4.79 -0.14 4.78
C SER A 16 -5.20 -0.64 6.16
N SER A 17 -5.24 -1.95 6.29
CA SER A 17 -5.38 -2.64 7.56
C SER A 17 -4.09 -3.41 7.80
N PRO A 18 -3.59 -3.51 9.04
CA PRO A 18 -2.42 -4.32 9.33
C PRO A 18 -2.67 -5.79 8.98
N GLY A 19 -1.61 -6.54 8.69
CA GLY A 19 -1.70 -7.96 8.44
C GLY A 19 -1.93 -8.35 6.97
N MET A 20 -1.49 -7.53 6.03
CA MET A 20 -1.50 -7.80 4.59
C MET A 20 -2.87 -8.24 4.04
N PRO A 21 -3.92 -7.41 4.08
CA PRO A 21 -5.20 -7.73 3.49
C PRO A 21 -5.07 -8.00 1.98
N GLU A 22 -5.91 -8.86 1.44
CA GLU A 22 -5.89 -9.20 0.02
C GLU A 22 -6.53 -8.10 -0.84
N MET A 23 -5.82 -7.71 -1.92
CA MET A 23 -6.23 -6.62 -2.85
C MET A 23 -6.89 -7.15 -4.13
N LEU A 24 -7.88 -8.06 -4.01
CA LEU A 24 -8.57 -8.64 -5.15
C LEU A 24 -9.49 -7.63 -5.87
N LYS A 25 -10.23 -6.83 -5.12
CA LYS A 25 -11.21 -5.88 -5.70
C LYS A 25 -10.55 -4.80 -6.55
N PRO A 26 -9.49 -4.11 -6.09
CA PRO A 26 -8.80 -3.10 -6.89
C PRO A 26 -8.22 -3.67 -8.20
N THR A 27 -7.57 -4.83 -8.14
CA THR A 27 -7.01 -5.47 -9.34
C THR A 27 -8.09 -5.86 -10.34
N SER A 28 -9.20 -6.42 -9.87
CA SER A 28 -10.34 -6.78 -10.72
C SER A 28 -10.99 -5.55 -11.37
N ALA A 29 -11.08 -4.43 -10.65
CA ALA A 29 -11.63 -3.18 -11.18
C ALA A 29 -10.72 -2.59 -12.27
N ILE A 30 -9.40 -2.56 -12.08
CA ILE A 30 -8.43 -2.08 -13.08
C ILE A 30 -8.50 -2.96 -14.33
N MET A 31 -8.53 -4.27 -14.18
CA MET A 31 -8.62 -5.19 -15.31
C MET A 31 -9.97 -5.08 -16.03
N GLY A 32 -11.07 -4.96 -15.29
CA GLY A 32 -12.42 -4.77 -15.84
C GLY A 32 -12.58 -3.45 -16.61
N ALA A 33 -11.84 -2.42 -16.23
CA ALA A 33 -11.78 -1.14 -16.93
C ALA A 33 -10.84 -1.16 -18.17
N GLY A 34 -10.13 -2.26 -18.42
CA GLY A 34 -9.15 -2.36 -19.51
C GLY A 34 -7.82 -1.65 -19.26
N LEU A 35 -7.59 -1.18 -18.05
CA LEU A 35 -6.42 -0.34 -17.68
C LEU A 35 -5.19 -1.13 -17.20
N GLY A 36 -5.23 -2.46 -17.28
CA GLY A 36 -4.17 -3.32 -16.74
C GLY A 36 -2.78 -3.14 -17.34
N LYS A 37 -2.65 -2.46 -18.48
CA LYS A 37 -1.37 -2.09 -19.11
C LYS A 37 -0.97 -0.63 -18.92
N GLU A 38 -1.87 0.19 -18.41
CA GLU A 38 -1.71 1.64 -18.30
C GLU A 38 -1.56 2.11 -16.84
N VAL A 39 -2.00 1.27 -15.90
CA VAL A 39 -2.02 1.60 -14.47
C VAL A 39 -1.21 0.59 -13.69
N ALA A 40 -0.28 1.06 -12.86
CA ALA A 40 0.38 0.26 -11.84
C ALA A 40 -0.40 0.33 -10.53
N LEU A 41 -0.44 -0.77 -9.79
CA LEU A 41 -1.03 -0.81 -8.46
C LEU A 41 0.03 -1.16 -7.42
N ILE A 42 0.19 -0.29 -6.43
CA ILE A 42 1.11 -0.49 -5.29
C ILE A 42 0.30 -0.56 -4.00
N THR A 43 0.70 -1.44 -3.09
CA THR A 43 -0.01 -1.62 -1.80
C THR A 43 0.89 -2.23 -0.73
N ASP A 44 0.56 -1.98 0.52
CA ASP A 44 1.08 -2.70 1.68
C ASP A 44 0.32 -4.02 1.96
N GLY A 45 -0.78 -4.26 1.23
CA GLY A 45 -1.49 -5.53 1.23
C GLY A 45 -0.83 -6.59 0.34
N ARG A 46 -1.56 -7.65 0.05
CA ARG A 46 -1.10 -8.78 -0.78
C ARG A 46 -1.97 -8.98 -2.02
N PHE A 47 -1.39 -9.63 -3.02
CA PHE A 47 -2.08 -10.06 -4.22
C PHE A 47 -2.21 -11.57 -4.29
N SER A 48 -3.25 -12.07 -4.95
CA SER A 48 -3.39 -13.50 -5.29
C SER A 48 -2.47 -13.88 -6.46
N GLY A 49 -2.16 -15.16 -6.59
CA GLY A 49 -1.37 -15.69 -7.70
C GLY A 49 -2.01 -15.54 -9.09
N GLY A 50 -3.30 -15.21 -9.16
CA GLY A 50 -4.03 -14.94 -10.40
C GLY A 50 -4.04 -13.46 -10.80
N THR A 51 -3.35 -12.60 -10.07
CA THR A 51 -3.29 -11.16 -10.36
C THR A 51 -2.46 -10.89 -11.61
N HIS A 52 -2.99 -10.08 -12.51
CA HIS A 52 -2.32 -9.64 -13.73
C HIS A 52 -2.14 -8.11 -13.71
N GLY A 53 -1.10 -7.64 -14.41
CA GLY A 53 -0.76 -6.23 -14.52
C GLY A 53 0.53 -5.86 -13.79
N PHE A 54 0.85 -4.58 -13.74
CA PHE A 54 2.04 -4.07 -13.06
C PHE A 54 1.69 -3.80 -11.59
N VAL A 55 1.95 -4.77 -10.72
CA VAL A 55 1.54 -4.73 -9.32
C VAL A 55 2.72 -4.94 -8.37
N VAL A 56 2.79 -4.14 -7.30
CA VAL A 56 3.78 -4.27 -6.23
C VAL A 56 3.04 -4.32 -4.89
N GLY A 57 3.13 -5.47 -4.23
CA GLY A 57 2.55 -5.70 -2.91
C GLY A 57 3.59 -5.75 -1.79
N HIS A 58 3.11 -5.96 -0.57
CA HIS A 58 3.93 -6.13 0.64
C HIS A 58 4.88 -4.95 0.90
N ILE A 59 4.47 -3.72 0.55
CA ILE A 59 5.31 -2.54 0.80
C ILE A 59 5.32 -2.26 2.30
N THR A 60 6.51 -2.23 2.87
CA THR A 60 6.74 -2.00 4.31
C THR A 60 7.65 -0.81 4.55
N PRO A 61 7.52 -0.10 5.69
CA PRO A 61 6.47 -0.25 6.71
C PRO A 61 5.08 0.04 6.14
N GLU A 62 4.05 -0.64 6.68
CA GLU A 62 2.67 -0.46 6.24
C GLU A 62 2.18 0.98 6.51
N ALA A 63 1.19 1.42 5.74
CA ALA A 63 0.57 2.74 5.92
C ALA A 63 0.04 2.94 7.35
N GLN A 64 -0.50 1.89 7.97
CA GLN A 64 -0.96 1.92 9.37
C GLN A 64 0.16 2.19 10.38
N GLN A 65 1.40 1.84 10.04
CA GLN A 65 2.60 2.12 10.84
C GLN A 65 3.27 3.46 10.48
N GLY A 66 2.66 4.26 9.62
CA GLY A 66 3.22 5.51 9.14
C GLY A 66 4.29 5.31 8.06
N GLY A 67 4.23 4.20 7.32
CA GLY A 67 5.05 3.97 6.13
C GLY A 67 4.83 5.03 5.06
N LEU A 68 5.71 5.08 4.06
CA LEU A 68 5.68 6.14 3.04
C LEU A 68 4.36 6.15 2.25
N LEU A 69 3.73 4.99 2.05
CA LEU A 69 2.41 4.91 1.39
C LEU A 69 1.35 5.77 2.07
N ALA A 70 1.37 5.89 3.41
CA ALA A 70 0.43 6.73 4.15
C ALA A 70 0.61 8.23 3.90
N LEU A 71 1.76 8.63 3.38
CA LEU A 71 2.15 10.03 3.17
C LEU A 71 1.98 10.47 1.72
N LEU A 72 1.71 9.54 0.80
CA LEU A 72 1.49 9.86 -0.62
C LEU A 72 0.19 10.64 -0.81
N GLN A 73 0.21 11.54 -1.77
CA GLN A 73 -0.92 12.35 -2.17
C GLN A 73 -1.12 12.29 -3.68
N ASP A 74 -2.32 12.58 -4.13
CA ASP A 74 -2.61 12.66 -5.56
C ASP A 74 -1.69 13.67 -6.25
N GLY A 75 -1.11 13.24 -7.37
CA GLY A 75 -0.13 14.02 -8.11
C GLY A 75 1.33 13.80 -7.73
N ASP A 76 1.63 13.04 -6.66
CA ASP A 76 3.00 12.63 -6.38
C ASP A 76 3.53 11.71 -7.49
N LYS A 77 4.79 11.90 -7.86
CA LYS A 77 5.46 11.07 -8.87
C LYS A 77 6.12 9.86 -8.20
N ILE A 78 5.87 8.68 -8.76
CA ILE A 78 6.51 7.42 -8.35
C ILE A 78 7.21 6.80 -9.55
N THR A 79 8.40 6.27 -9.34
CA THR A 79 9.12 5.43 -10.28
C THR A 79 9.20 4.01 -9.74
N ILE A 80 8.82 3.04 -10.57
CA ILE A 80 8.98 1.61 -10.29
C ILE A 80 9.88 1.03 -11.36
N ASP A 81 11.02 0.49 -10.96
CA ASP A 81 11.98 -0.13 -11.87
C ASP A 81 12.11 -1.62 -11.55
N ALA A 82 11.47 -2.44 -12.38
CA ALA A 82 11.48 -3.90 -12.22
C ALA A 82 12.83 -4.55 -12.65
N VAL A 83 13.69 -3.82 -13.35
CA VAL A 83 15.02 -4.32 -13.73
C VAL A 83 15.98 -4.22 -12.55
N ASN A 84 15.95 -3.08 -11.87
CA ASN A 84 16.81 -2.81 -10.71
C ASN A 84 16.14 -3.17 -9.38
N ASN A 85 14.87 -3.60 -9.39
CA ASN A 85 14.06 -3.90 -8.22
C ASN A 85 13.97 -2.71 -7.25
N THR A 86 13.68 -1.53 -7.78
CA THR A 86 13.51 -0.31 -6.97
C THR A 86 12.13 0.29 -7.13
N ILE A 87 11.67 0.95 -6.07
CA ILE A 87 10.47 1.77 -6.06
C ILE A 87 10.77 3.06 -5.31
N ASP A 88 10.58 4.20 -5.96
CA ASP A 88 10.95 5.51 -5.45
C ASP A 88 9.81 6.51 -5.58
N ALA A 89 9.52 7.22 -4.49
CA ALA A 89 8.65 8.39 -4.50
C ALA A 89 9.48 9.66 -4.62
N HIS A 90 9.19 10.51 -5.59
CA HIS A 90 9.92 11.76 -5.86
C HIS A 90 9.53 12.86 -4.86
N LEU A 91 9.73 12.59 -3.57
CA LEU A 91 9.46 13.51 -2.48
C LEU A 91 10.77 13.94 -1.82
N SER A 92 10.90 15.24 -1.52
CA SER A 92 12.04 15.72 -0.73
C SER A 92 11.93 15.26 0.72
N HIS A 93 13.07 15.11 1.40
CA HIS A 93 13.10 14.78 2.82
C HIS A 93 12.29 15.76 3.68
N GLY A 94 12.29 17.06 3.32
CA GLY A 94 11.52 18.09 4.00
C GLY A 94 10.01 17.89 3.85
N GLU A 95 9.55 17.53 2.65
CA GLU A 95 8.14 17.26 2.40
C GLU A 95 7.68 15.99 3.13
N ILE A 96 8.48 14.93 3.10
CA ILE A 96 8.21 13.70 3.87
C ILE A 96 8.09 14.00 5.37
N ALA A 97 9.03 14.78 5.92
CA ALA A 97 9.02 15.16 7.33
C ALA A 97 7.77 15.97 7.69
N LYS A 98 7.38 16.93 6.83
CA LYS A 98 6.18 17.75 6.99
C LYS A 98 4.91 16.90 6.98
N ARG A 99 4.75 16.01 5.99
CA ARG A 99 3.60 15.12 5.88
C ARG A 99 3.53 14.14 7.06
N ARG A 100 4.68 13.61 7.48
CA ARG A 100 4.78 12.73 8.65
C ARG A 100 4.36 13.43 9.95
N ALA A 101 4.73 14.69 10.13
CA ALA A 101 4.31 15.48 11.30
C ALA A 101 2.80 15.75 11.33
N ALA A 102 2.16 15.83 10.17
CA ALA A 102 0.72 16.02 10.04
C ALA A 102 -0.08 14.71 10.03
N TRP A 103 0.60 13.57 9.83
CA TRP A 103 -0.05 12.27 9.76
C TRP A 103 -0.50 11.80 11.14
N THR A 104 -1.68 11.21 11.20
CA THR A 104 -2.22 10.57 12.39
C THR A 104 -2.65 9.15 12.03
N THR A 105 -2.38 8.20 12.91
CA THR A 105 -2.77 6.80 12.69
C THR A 105 -4.28 6.69 12.45
N PRO A 106 -4.74 6.16 11.31
CA PRO A 106 -6.15 5.96 11.06
C PRO A 106 -6.78 5.03 12.12
N PRO A 107 -8.03 5.26 12.50
CA PRO A 107 -8.71 4.34 13.39
C PRO A 107 -8.86 2.96 12.72
N PRO A 108 -8.86 1.86 13.51
CA PRO A 108 -9.06 0.53 12.96
C PRO A 108 -10.43 0.39 12.30
N ASN A 109 -10.49 -0.28 11.16
CA ASN A 109 -11.75 -0.55 10.44
C ASN A 109 -12.73 -1.41 11.25
N ALA A 110 -12.22 -2.22 12.17
CA ALA A 110 -13.01 -3.01 13.09
C ALA A 110 -12.76 -2.56 14.55
N THR A 111 -13.81 -2.30 15.31
CA THR A 111 -13.72 -1.91 16.73
C THR A 111 -14.05 -3.02 17.68
N LYS A 112 -14.48 -4.20 17.18
CA LYS A 112 -14.85 -5.38 17.95
C LYS A 112 -14.73 -6.66 17.13
N GLY A 113 -14.75 -7.81 17.80
CA GLY A 113 -14.74 -9.13 17.16
C GLY A 113 -13.33 -9.60 16.79
N ILE A 114 -13.26 -10.61 15.90
CA ILE A 114 -12.00 -11.29 15.55
C ILE A 114 -11.05 -10.35 14.80
N LEU A 115 -11.56 -9.52 13.91
CA LEU A 115 -10.74 -8.57 13.14
C LEU A 115 -10.08 -7.53 14.04
N TYR A 116 -10.77 -7.09 15.11
CA TYR A 116 -10.19 -6.18 16.10
C TYR A 116 -9.11 -6.85 16.94
N LYS A 117 -9.30 -8.12 17.29
CA LYS A 117 -8.27 -8.91 17.97
C LYS A 117 -7.04 -9.07 17.10
N TYR A 118 -7.25 -9.45 15.83
CA TYR A 118 -6.18 -9.56 14.83
C TYR A 118 -5.41 -8.25 14.69
N TYR A 119 -6.10 -7.14 14.49
CA TYR A 119 -5.50 -5.80 14.44
C TYR A 119 -4.56 -5.51 15.61
N LYS A 120 -4.92 -5.97 16.82
CA LYS A 120 -4.12 -5.71 18.04
C LYS A 120 -2.90 -6.62 18.18
N CYS A 121 -2.95 -7.81 17.62
CA CYS A 121 -1.95 -8.85 17.87
C CYS A 121 -1.01 -9.07 16.66
N VAL A 122 -1.44 -8.66 15.44
CA VAL A 122 -0.67 -8.92 14.25
C VAL A 122 0.59 -8.06 14.21
N SER A 123 1.73 -8.69 13.99
CA SER A 123 3.00 -8.00 13.74
C SER A 123 3.05 -7.40 12.34
N SER A 124 4.10 -6.63 12.07
CA SER A 124 4.37 -6.06 10.74
C SER A 124 4.49 -7.12 9.66
N ALA A 125 4.15 -6.75 8.42
CA ALA A 125 4.39 -7.60 7.25
C ALA A 125 5.85 -7.97 7.08
N SER A 126 6.79 -7.11 7.46
CA SER A 126 8.22 -7.39 7.47
C SER A 126 8.63 -8.48 8.47
N GLU A 127 7.81 -8.73 9.48
CA GLU A 127 7.99 -9.74 10.52
C GLU A 127 7.13 -10.99 10.28
N GLY A 128 6.38 -11.01 9.17
CA GLY A 128 5.58 -12.15 8.74
C GLY A 128 4.13 -12.15 9.19
N CYS A 129 3.60 -11.03 9.72
CA CYS A 129 2.21 -10.91 10.20
C CYS A 129 1.83 -12.00 11.21
N VAL A 130 2.73 -12.34 12.11
CA VAL A 130 2.49 -13.33 13.18
C VAL A 130 1.62 -12.74 14.29
N THR A 131 0.95 -13.59 15.05
CA THR A 131 0.00 -13.20 16.10
C THR A 131 0.26 -13.85 17.46
N ASP A 132 1.37 -14.57 17.58
CA ASP A 132 1.70 -15.48 18.68
C ASP A 132 2.91 -15.03 19.52
N GLU A 133 3.19 -13.73 19.52
CA GLU A 133 4.17 -13.10 20.43
C GLU A 133 3.51 -12.55 21.70
#